data_b9ef24d1b105750ec7da74bd93408b8f
#
_entry.id   b9ef24d1b105750ec7da74bd93408b8f
#
_cell.length_a   1.000
_cell.length_b   1.000
_cell.length_c   1.000
_cell.angle_alpha   90.00
_cell.angle_beta   90.00
_cell.angle_gamma   90.00
#
_symmetry.space_group_name_H-M   'P 1'
#
loop_
_entity.id
_entity.type
_entity.pdbx_description
1 polymer ?
#
loop_
_entity_poly.entity_id
_entity_poly.type
_entity_poly.pdbx_seq_one_letter_code
_entity_poly.pdbx_strand_id
1 'polypeptide(L)'
;KAREGVMEFLLINHPLDCPICDQGGECDLQDQAMAYGVDFSRYREPKRASEDLNLGPLVETKMTRCISCTRCVRFTTEVAGITQMGQTGRGEDSEITSYLNMTLDSNLQGNIIIHIRMHIKAVVVRDHRKWFLKGVLL
;
A
#
# COMPACT_ATOMS: atom_id res chain seq x y z
N LYS A 1 -7.44 23.66 6.61
CA LYS A 1 -8.52 23.32 5.64
C LYS A 1 -8.02 22.45 4.48
N ALA A 2 -6.95 22.82 3.75
CA ALA A 2 -6.48 22.00 2.61
C ALA A 2 -5.99 20.60 3.06
N ARG A 3 -5.16 20.52 4.11
CA ARG A 3 -4.70 19.24 4.67
C ARG A 3 -5.84 18.40 5.22
N GLU A 4 -6.77 19.01 5.90
CA GLU A 4 -7.99 18.41 6.42
C GLU A 4 -8.82 17.77 5.29
N GLY A 5 -9.06 18.50 4.19
CA GLY A 5 -9.75 17.98 3.02
C GLY A 5 -9.02 16.82 2.34
N VAL A 6 -7.68 16.88 2.25
CA VAL A 6 -6.87 15.77 1.73
C VAL A 6 -6.97 14.54 2.64
N MET A 7 -6.93 14.72 3.95
CA MET A 7 -7.09 13.61 4.90
C MET A 7 -8.48 12.98 4.80
N GLU A 8 -9.53 13.80 4.73
CA GLU A 8 -10.89 13.31 4.51
C GLU A 8 -10.98 12.47 3.23
N PHE A 9 -10.41 12.96 2.12
CA PHE A 9 -10.39 12.25 0.85
C PHE A 9 -9.66 10.89 0.94
N LEU A 10 -8.49 10.83 1.58
CA LEU A 10 -7.74 9.59 1.76
C LEU A 10 -8.46 8.57 2.64
N LEU A 11 -9.24 9.05 3.63
CA LEU A 11 -9.93 8.20 4.59
C LEU A 11 -11.32 7.73 4.12
N ILE A 12 -11.91 8.35 3.09
CA ILE A 12 -13.24 7.99 2.57
C ILE A 12 -13.33 6.48 2.31
N ASN A 13 -12.42 5.94 1.51
CA ASN A 13 -12.41 4.53 1.13
C ASN A 13 -11.41 3.67 1.94
N HIS A 14 -10.65 4.28 2.84
CA HIS A 14 -9.70 3.51 3.64
C HIS A 14 -10.43 2.66 4.68
N PRO A 15 -10.15 1.33 4.78
CA PRO A 15 -10.85 0.45 5.71
C PRO A 15 -10.46 0.74 7.17
N LEU A 16 -11.34 0.43 8.10
CA LEU A 16 -11.11 0.55 9.54
C LEU A 16 -10.32 -0.65 10.12
N ASP A 17 -9.25 -1.02 9.45
CA ASP A 17 -8.46 -2.23 9.71
C ASP A 17 -7.25 -1.98 10.62
N CYS A 18 -7.11 -0.82 11.22
CA CYS A 18 -5.92 -0.50 12.02
C CYS A 18 -5.55 -1.57 13.05
N PRO A 19 -6.49 -2.18 13.80
CA PRO A 19 -6.17 -3.22 14.77
C PRO A 19 -5.58 -4.50 14.18
N ILE A 20 -5.89 -4.81 12.92
CA ILE A 20 -5.42 -6.02 12.21
C ILE A 20 -4.44 -5.66 11.08
N CYS A 21 -4.05 -4.41 10.96
CA CYS A 21 -3.11 -3.94 9.94
C CYS A 21 -1.68 -4.00 10.46
N ASP A 22 -0.78 -4.64 9.72
CA ASP A 22 0.63 -4.75 10.11
C ASP A 22 1.36 -3.40 10.23
N GLN A 23 0.83 -2.36 9.60
CA GLN A 23 1.34 -0.99 9.73
C GLN A 23 0.76 -0.24 10.95
N GLY A 24 -0.21 -0.79 11.65
CA GLY A 24 -0.83 -0.15 12.80
C GLY A 24 0.20 0.22 13.87
N GLY A 25 0.15 1.46 14.38
CA GLY A 25 1.11 1.99 15.36
C GLY A 25 2.37 2.64 14.78
N GLU A 26 2.75 2.38 13.53
CA GLU A 26 3.87 3.03 12.83
C GLU A 26 3.44 3.51 11.42
N CYS A 27 2.27 4.12 11.35
CA CYS A 27 1.62 4.48 10.10
C CYS A 27 1.50 5.98 9.93
N ASP A 28 2.18 6.55 8.93
CA ASP A 28 2.10 7.98 8.63
C ASP A 28 0.68 8.45 8.32
N LEU A 29 -0.18 7.58 7.74
CA LEU A 29 -1.57 7.94 7.53
C LEU A 29 -2.32 8.14 8.85
N GLN A 30 -2.06 7.27 9.85
CA GLN A 30 -2.62 7.45 11.20
C GLN A 30 -2.11 8.74 11.83
N ASP A 31 -0.80 8.99 11.77
CA ASP A 31 -0.18 10.18 12.37
C ASP A 31 -0.72 11.47 11.73
N GLN A 32 -0.84 11.49 10.40
CA GLN A 32 -1.41 12.63 9.67
C GLN A 32 -2.92 12.78 9.94
N ALA A 33 -3.66 11.67 10.08
CA ALA A 33 -5.07 11.71 10.41
C ALA A 33 -5.30 12.27 11.82
N MET A 34 -4.48 11.90 12.79
CA MET A 34 -4.54 12.46 14.14
C MET A 34 -4.18 13.95 14.19
N ALA A 35 -3.21 14.37 13.36
CA ALA A 35 -2.75 15.76 13.34
C ALA A 35 -3.70 16.72 12.59
N TYR A 36 -4.35 16.26 11.54
CA TYR A 36 -5.11 17.11 10.60
C TYR A 36 -6.48 16.59 10.24
N GLY A 37 -6.83 15.38 10.63
CA GLY A 37 -8.15 14.80 10.36
C GLY A 37 -9.22 15.29 11.31
N VAL A 38 -10.46 14.94 11.00
CA VAL A 38 -11.61 15.14 11.85
C VAL A 38 -12.03 13.80 12.47
N ASP A 39 -12.76 13.85 13.58
CA ASP A 39 -13.18 12.69 14.35
C ASP A 39 -14.48 12.04 13.83
N PHE A 40 -15.07 12.59 12.79
CA PHE A 40 -16.30 12.08 12.17
C PHE A 40 -16.18 11.99 10.66
N SER A 41 -17.02 11.16 10.04
CA SER A 41 -17.12 11.04 8.58
C SER A 41 -18.45 11.56 8.08
N ARG A 42 -18.40 12.37 7.03
CA ARG A 42 -19.58 12.80 6.26
C ARG A 42 -20.01 11.79 5.21
N TYR A 43 -19.12 10.86 4.88
CA TYR A 43 -19.35 9.82 3.89
C TYR A 43 -20.21 8.70 4.47
N ARG A 44 -21.29 8.35 3.77
CA ARG A 44 -22.29 7.37 4.23
C ARG A 44 -22.44 6.16 3.30
N GLU A 45 -21.73 6.18 2.17
CA GLU A 45 -21.75 5.07 1.23
C GLU A 45 -20.81 3.95 1.69
N PRO A 46 -20.99 2.71 1.20
CA PRO A 46 -20.06 1.63 1.47
C PRO A 46 -18.65 1.97 0.99
N LYS A 47 -17.66 1.65 1.81
CA LYS A 47 -16.26 1.83 1.40
C LYS A 47 -15.91 0.85 0.28
N ARG A 48 -15.08 1.29 -0.66
CA ARG A 48 -14.57 0.46 -1.75
C ARG A 48 -13.81 -0.75 -1.18
N ALA A 49 -14.08 -1.93 -1.73
CA ALA A 49 -13.28 -3.13 -1.56
C ALA A 49 -12.58 -3.44 -2.88
N SER A 50 -11.27 -3.69 -2.84
CA SER A 50 -10.47 -4.09 -3.99
C SER A 50 -9.99 -5.52 -3.81
N GLU A 51 -9.90 -6.26 -4.91
CA GLU A 51 -9.32 -7.60 -4.89
C GLU A 51 -7.82 -7.56 -4.60
N ASP A 52 -7.34 -8.55 -3.87
CA ASP A 52 -5.92 -8.66 -3.58
C ASP A 52 -5.18 -9.25 -4.79
N LEU A 53 -4.05 -8.68 -5.13
CA LEU A 53 -3.22 -9.13 -6.24
C LEU A 53 -2.37 -10.34 -5.84
N ASN A 54 -2.24 -11.30 -6.74
CA ASN A 54 -1.25 -12.36 -6.60
C ASN A 54 0.08 -11.92 -7.22
N LEU A 55 0.99 -11.42 -6.41
CA LEU A 55 2.33 -10.99 -6.86
C LEU A 55 3.39 -12.10 -6.76
N GLY A 56 3.03 -13.29 -6.31
CA GLY A 56 3.93 -14.42 -6.14
C GLY A 56 3.84 -15.06 -4.75
N PRO A 57 4.64 -16.09 -4.48
CA PRO A 57 4.50 -16.90 -3.27
C PRO A 57 4.95 -16.22 -1.98
N LEU A 58 5.79 -15.18 -2.07
CA LEU A 58 6.38 -14.52 -0.90
C LEU A 58 5.76 -13.16 -0.57
N VAL A 59 5.04 -12.56 -1.51
CA VAL A 59 4.45 -11.23 -1.36
C VAL A 59 2.94 -11.34 -1.33
N GLU A 60 2.34 -10.97 -0.20
CA GLU A 60 0.90 -10.84 -0.06
C GLU A 60 0.49 -9.37 -0.16
N THR A 61 -0.59 -9.10 -0.86
CA THR A 61 -1.15 -7.76 -0.97
C THR A 61 -2.48 -7.65 -0.23
N LYS A 62 -2.77 -6.47 0.28
CA LYS A 62 -4.07 -6.08 0.83
C LYS A 62 -4.51 -4.78 0.17
N MET A 63 -5.03 -4.93 -1.05
CA MET A 63 -5.29 -3.79 -1.95
C MET A 63 -6.39 -2.87 -1.44
N THR A 64 -7.35 -3.36 -0.66
CA THR A 64 -8.36 -2.53 -0.01
C THR A 64 -7.75 -1.43 0.87
N ARG A 65 -6.55 -1.66 1.43
CA ARG A 65 -5.82 -0.67 2.25
C ARG A 65 -4.95 0.29 1.44
N CYS A 66 -4.85 0.09 0.14
CA CYS A 66 -4.00 0.89 -0.74
C CYS A 66 -4.55 2.31 -0.88
N ILE A 67 -3.68 3.32 -0.72
CA ILE A 67 -4.00 4.75 -0.92
C ILE A 67 -3.52 5.28 -2.27
N SER A 68 -3.12 4.39 -3.18
CA SER A 68 -2.66 4.71 -4.55
C SER A 68 -1.53 5.76 -4.61
N CYS A 69 -0.62 5.74 -3.62
CA CYS A 69 0.48 6.72 -3.52
C CYS A 69 1.64 6.46 -4.50
N THR A 70 1.60 5.38 -5.26
CA THR A 70 2.59 4.96 -6.27
C THR A 70 4.03 4.74 -5.77
N ARG A 71 4.28 4.72 -4.46
CA ARG A 71 5.63 4.49 -3.91
C ARG A 71 6.20 3.12 -4.31
N CYS A 72 5.38 2.06 -4.35
CA CYS A 72 5.78 0.74 -4.81
C CYS A 72 6.19 0.76 -6.28
N VAL A 73 5.40 1.40 -7.13
CA VAL A 73 5.69 1.52 -8.56
C VAL A 73 7.01 2.25 -8.78
N ARG A 74 7.22 3.37 -8.08
CA ARG A 74 8.47 4.13 -8.19
C ARG A 74 9.67 3.33 -7.66
N PHE A 75 9.51 2.64 -6.54
CA PHE A 75 10.58 1.80 -6.01
C PHE A 75 10.94 0.66 -6.97
N THR A 76 9.95 -0.07 -7.48
CA THR A 76 10.22 -1.18 -8.41
C THR A 76 10.87 -0.68 -9.69
N THR A 77 10.45 0.47 -10.21
CA THR A 77 10.99 1.04 -11.46
C THR A 77 12.36 1.68 -11.26
N GLU A 78 12.51 2.55 -10.26
CA GLU A 78 13.70 3.39 -10.11
C GLU A 78 14.84 2.69 -9.35
N VAL A 79 14.52 1.86 -8.37
CA VAL A 79 15.51 1.19 -7.51
C VAL A 79 15.75 -0.24 -7.93
N ALA A 80 14.68 -1.02 -8.14
CA ALA A 80 14.79 -2.44 -8.49
C ALA A 80 14.92 -2.70 -10.01
N GLY A 81 14.68 -1.70 -10.86
CA GLY A 81 14.75 -1.82 -12.31
C GLY A 81 13.65 -2.70 -12.92
N ILE A 82 12.53 -2.87 -12.23
CA ILE A 82 11.42 -3.73 -12.64
C ILE A 82 10.23 -2.85 -13.00
N THR A 83 9.78 -2.91 -14.25
CA THR A 83 8.71 -2.08 -14.79
C THR A 83 7.36 -2.80 -14.89
N GLN A 84 7.19 -3.89 -14.15
CA GLN A 84 5.99 -4.73 -14.24
C GLN A 84 4.81 -4.22 -13.44
N MET A 85 5.03 -3.33 -12.48
CA MET A 85 3.97 -2.70 -11.70
C MET A 85 3.63 -1.33 -12.26
N GLY A 86 2.35 -0.99 -12.24
CA GLY A 86 1.85 0.29 -12.68
C GLY A 86 0.60 0.71 -11.94
N GLN A 87 0.12 1.91 -12.23
CA GLN A 87 -1.18 2.39 -11.78
C GLN A 87 -2.12 2.42 -12.98
N THR A 88 -3.29 1.85 -12.83
CA THR A 88 -4.37 1.86 -13.82
C THR A 88 -5.58 2.59 -13.25
N GLY A 89 -6.47 3.00 -14.14
CA GLY A 89 -7.68 3.74 -13.75
C GLY A 89 -7.42 5.16 -13.25
N ARG A 90 -8.45 5.78 -12.75
CA ARG A 90 -8.42 7.13 -12.17
C ARG A 90 -9.57 7.31 -11.19
N GLY A 91 -9.42 8.28 -10.28
CA GLY A 91 -10.41 8.53 -9.24
C GLY A 91 -10.53 7.34 -8.30
N GLU A 92 -11.75 6.94 -7.99
CA GLU A 92 -12.01 5.79 -7.11
C GLU A 92 -11.62 4.44 -7.71
N ASP A 93 -11.59 4.34 -9.05
CA ASP A 93 -11.19 3.14 -9.77
C ASP A 93 -9.67 3.04 -9.98
N SER A 94 -8.91 3.91 -9.34
CA SER A 94 -7.45 3.88 -9.41
C SER A 94 -6.90 2.69 -8.63
N GLU A 95 -6.14 1.84 -9.30
CA GLU A 95 -5.55 0.64 -8.72
C GLU A 95 -4.06 0.51 -9.08
N ILE A 96 -3.30 -0.01 -8.14
CA ILE A 96 -1.93 -0.44 -8.40
C ILE A 96 -1.98 -1.90 -8.80
N THR A 97 -1.50 -2.22 -9.99
CA THR A 97 -1.57 -3.58 -10.53
C THR A 97 -0.33 -3.92 -11.35
N SER A 98 -0.13 -5.20 -11.62
CA SER A 98 0.79 -5.67 -12.65
C SER A 98 0.06 -5.76 -14.00
N TYR A 99 0.82 -5.79 -15.09
CA TYR A 99 0.24 -5.95 -16.42
C TYR A 99 -0.55 -7.27 -16.49
N LEU A 100 -1.83 -7.18 -16.85
CA LEU A 100 -2.79 -8.30 -16.93
C LEU A 100 -2.88 -9.13 -15.63
N ASN A 101 -2.68 -8.53 -14.46
CA ASN A 101 -2.67 -9.21 -13.17
C ASN A 101 -1.70 -10.40 -13.09
N MET A 102 -0.62 -10.33 -13.85
CA MET A 102 0.42 -11.37 -13.82
C MET A 102 1.22 -11.30 -12.51
N THR A 103 1.75 -12.44 -12.10
CA THR A 103 2.75 -12.49 -11.03
C THR A 103 4.01 -11.73 -11.46
N LEU A 104 4.71 -11.14 -10.51
CA LEU A 104 5.98 -10.47 -10.80
C LEU A 104 7.02 -11.52 -11.26
N ASP A 105 7.46 -11.44 -12.50
CA ASP A 105 8.53 -12.26 -13.04
C ASP A 105 9.87 -11.55 -12.83
N SER A 106 10.38 -11.63 -11.62
CA SER A 106 11.62 -10.93 -11.27
C SER A 106 12.33 -11.64 -10.12
N ASN A 107 13.59 -11.27 -9.88
CA ASN A 107 14.35 -11.71 -8.72
C ASN A 107 13.69 -11.35 -7.37
N LEU A 108 12.71 -10.46 -7.38
CA LEU A 108 11.90 -10.10 -6.21
C LEU A 108 10.85 -11.17 -5.87
N GLN A 109 10.55 -12.06 -6.79
CA GLN A 109 9.51 -13.08 -6.64
C GLN A 109 9.88 -14.19 -5.65
N GLY A 110 11.17 -14.45 -5.40
CA GLY A 110 11.55 -15.63 -4.64
C GLY A 110 12.73 -15.51 -3.69
N ASN A 111 13.65 -14.60 -3.88
CA ASN A 111 14.92 -14.58 -3.14
C ASN A 111 15.28 -13.23 -2.49
N ILE A 112 14.61 -12.16 -2.82
CA ILE A 112 14.88 -10.84 -2.24
C ILE A 112 13.64 -10.39 -1.48
N ILE A 113 13.76 -10.40 -0.19
CA ILE A 113 12.76 -9.85 0.71
C ILE A 113 12.87 -8.34 0.63
N ILE A 114 11.99 -7.71 -0.13
CA ILE A 114 11.83 -6.27 -0.07
C ILE A 114 10.83 -5.97 1.02
N HIS A 115 11.34 -5.62 2.18
CA HIS A 115 10.56 -4.94 3.18
C HIS A 115 10.38 -3.50 2.69
N ILE A 116 9.46 -3.32 1.76
CA ILE A 116 9.05 -1.99 1.36
C ILE A 116 8.26 -1.43 2.55
N ARG A 117 8.93 -0.74 3.45
CA ARG A 117 8.31 0.15 4.42
C ARG A 117 7.68 1.31 3.67
N MET A 118 6.71 0.96 2.84
CA MET A 118 5.93 1.98 2.19
C MET A 118 4.65 2.13 2.99
N HIS A 119 4.16 3.34 3.04
CA HIS A 119 2.82 3.65 3.53
C HIS A 119 1.71 2.92 2.75
N ILE A 120 2.08 2.00 1.90
CA ILE A 120 1.19 1.08 1.24
C ILE A 120 1.01 -0.09 2.17
N LYS A 121 0.00 -0.01 2.97
CA LYS A 121 -0.53 -1.12 3.75
C LYS A 121 -1.03 -2.28 2.88
N ALA A 122 -0.59 -2.34 1.64
CA ALA A 122 -1.07 -3.28 0.64
C ALA A 122 -0.12 -4.44 0.40
N VAL A 123 1.14 -4.37 0.86
CA VAL A 123 2.09 -5.44 0.60
C VAL A 123 2.66 -5.97 1.92
N VAL A 124 2.34 -7.21 2.24
CA VAL A 124 2.88 -7.94 3.38
C VAL A 124 3.82 -9.01 2.85
N VAL A 125 5.07 -8.98 3.29
CA VAL A 125 6.03 -10.05 2.97
C VAL A 125 5.89 -11.17 4.01
N ARG A 126 5.53 -12.36 3.57
CA ARG A 126 5.46 -13.56 4.41
C ARG A 126 6.83 -14.21 4.54
N ASP A 127 7.74 -13.66 5.30
CA ASP A 127 8.94 -14.40 5.71
C ASP A 127 9.34 -14.07 7.15
N HIS A 128 9.79 -15.10 7.85
CA HIS A 128 10.26 -15.03 9.23
C HIS A 128 11.63 -14.34 9.38
N ARG A 129 12.28 -13.95 8.30
CA ARG A 129 13.59 -13.28 8.32
C ARG A 129 13.47 -11.75 8.32
N LYS A 130 12.64 -11.21 9.20
CA LYS A 130 12.40 -9.75 9.37
C LYS A 130 13.67 -8.92 9.71
N TRP A 131 14.79 -9.57 9.92
CA TRP A 131 15.99 -8.93 10.47
C TRP A 131 16.97 -8.40 9.42
N PHE A 132 16.89 -8.86 8.19
CA PHE A 132 17.94 -8.59 7.20
C PHE A 132 17.81 -7.23 6.48
N LEU A 133 16.66 -6.60 6.53
CA LEU A 133 16.38 -5.38 5.75
C LEU A 133 16.34 -4.08 6.57
N LYS A 134 16.45 -4.14 7.89
CA LYS A 134 16.60 -2.91 8.70
C LYS A 134 17.92 -2.15 8.42
N GLY A 135 18.88 -2.77 7.74
CA GLY A 135 20.20 -2.22 7.46
C GLY A 135 20.40 -1.67 6.03
N VAL A 136 19.46 -1.85 5.13
CA VAL A 136 19.63 -1.50 3.70
C VAL A 136 18.82 -0.28 3.27
N LEU A 137 17.96 0.23 4.12
CA LEU A 137 17.07 1.37 3.82
C LEU A 137 17.29 2.58 4.76
N LEU A 138 18.53 2.81 5.17
CA LEU A 138 18.97 4.10 5.73
C LEU A 138 19.58 4.95 4.63
#